data_377c5a3e24bf93218be9970d63c7736d
#
_entry.id   377c5a3e24bf93218be9970d63c7736d
#
_cell.length_a   1.000
_cell.length_b   1.000
_cell.length_c   1.000
_cell.angle_alpha   90.00
_cell.angle_beta   90.00
_cell.angle_gamma   90.00
#
_symmetry.space_group_name_H-M   'P 1'
#
loop_
_entity.id
_entity.type
_entity.pdbx_description
1 polymer ?
#
loop_
_entity_poly.entity_id
_entity_poly.type
_entity_poly.pdbx_seq_one_letter_code
_entity_poly.pdbx_strand_id
1 'polypeptide(L)'
;MKKRLPVLVLAFAMIFTMAALTACGGGGSSDSGDSAAEEAFTFKHGYDKDFPPYSYIGDDGETTGFDVELAQAVCELNGWNYEGVAINWDAKDAELESGSIDCIWSGFTKSPDREPKFAWSDPYSVNTIKIMILEGSDIKTSADLAGKKVGVQGSTSAQEMLETPNAEGGAEDLMKTFASFEKYDTYTVAVNDLKAGAIDAIAIDVTTGDYQMTKVEGLAYLDEDVCQEVYAIGFRTDDTELRDQVNAALKTLAENGKMDEIGQKYPEIYENLSMINN
;
A
#
# COMPACT_ATOMS: atom_id res chain seq x y z
N MET A 1 -14.82 -61.00 9.30
CA MET A 1 -16.10 -61.01 10.01
C MET A 1 -16.71 -59.62 9.93
N LYS A 2 -17.83 -59.50 9.20
CA LYS A 2 -18.57 -58.25 8.92
C LYS A 2 -19.44 -57.89 10.11
N LYS A 3 -19.44 -56.63 10.57
CA LYS A 3 -20.58 -56.10 11.35
C LYS A 3 -20.95 -54.72 10.77
N ARG A 4 -22.10 -54.69 10.13
CA ARG A 4 -22.83 -53.48 9.69
C ARG A 4 -23.68 -53.00 10.87
N LEU A 5 -23.76 -51.68 11.08
CA LEU A 5 -24.70 -51.05 12.00
C LEU A 5 -25.58 -50.07 11.20
N PRO A 6 -26.90 -50.02 11.48
CA PRO A 6 -27.86 -49.39 10.59
C PRO A 6 -28.05 -47.89 10.86
N VAL A 7 -28.45 -47.22 9.78
CA VAL A 7 -28.89 -45.82 9.71
C VAL A 7 -30.27 -45.69 10.39
N LEU A 8 -30.41 -44.75 11.31
CA LEU A 8 -31.72 -44.36 11.88
C LEU A 8 -32.09 -42.97 11.27
N VAL A 9 -33.10 -43.02 10.40
CA VAL A 9 -33.76 -41.81 9.85
C VAL A 9 -34.88 -41.44 10.82
N LEU A 10 -34.82 -40.22 11.38
CA LEU A 10 -35.94 -39.65 12.14
C LEU A 10 -36.54 -38.49 11.33
N ALA A 11 -37.71 -38.78 10.75
CA ALA A 11 -38.57 -37.77 10.15
C ALA A 11 -39.40 -37.11 11.26
N PHE A 12 -39.36 -35.76 11.34
CA PHE A 12 -40.26 -35.00 12.23
C PHE A 12 -41.25 -34.22 11.35
N ALA A 13 -42.52 -34.61 11.49
CA ALA A 13 -43.64 -34.04 10.77
C ALA A 13 -44.08 -32.70 11.37
N MET A 14 -44.31 -31.72 10.47
CA MET A 14 -44.96 -30.45 10.79
C MET A 14 -46.44 -30.66 11.08
N ILE A 15 -46.93 -30.06 12.15
CA ILE A 15 -48.35 -29.85 12.40
C ILE A 15 -48.66 -28.36 12.25
N PHE A 16 -49.45 -28.06 11.22
CA PHE A 16 -50.07 -26.77 10.95
C PHE A 16 -51.33 -26.65 11.82
N THR A 17 -51.42 -25.63 12.63
CA THR A 17 -52.72 -25.20 13.23
C THR A 17 -52.99 -23.74 12.89
N MET A 18 -53.93 -23.57 11.96
CA MET A 18 -54.64 -22.29 11.73
C MET A 18 -55.63 -22.05 12.87
N ALA A 19 -55.58 -20.90 13.48
CA ALA A 19 -56.72 -20.36 14.22
C ALA A 19 -56.92 -18.90 13.81
N ALA A 20 -57.99 -18.67 13.06
CA ALA A 20 -58.52 -17.34 12.77
C ALA A 20 -59.41 -16.91 13.90
N LEU A 21 -59.18 -15.69 14.42
CA LEU A 21 -60.20 -14.96 15.20
C LEU A 21 -60.13 -13.47 14.90
N THR A 22 -61.17 -13.00 14.23
CA THR A 22 -61.52 -11.59 14.01
C THR A 22 -62.00 -10.92 15.30
N ALA A 23 -61.41 -9.73 15.58
CA ALA A 23 -62.18 -8.73 16.32
C ALA A 23 -61.63 -7.32 16.02
N CYS A 24 -62.54 -6.43 15.66
CA CYS A 24 -62.35 -4.99 15.37
C CYS A 24 -61.98 -4.18 16.62
N GLY A 25 -61.23 -3.07 16.37
CA GLY A 25 -61.31 -1.90 17.25
C GLY A 25 -60.09 -1.05 17.38
N GLY A 26 -60.00 0.08 16.62
CA GLY A 26 -59.50 1.38 17.14
C GLY A 26 -58.02 1.70 17.16
N GLY A 27 -57.56 2.46 16.14
CA GLY A 27 -56.78 3.68 16.29
C GLY A 27 -55.39 3.61 16.94
N GLY A 28 -54.36 3.80 16.17
CA GLY A 28 -53.03 4.14 16.64
C GLY A 28 -51.97 3.69 15.64
N SER A 29 -51.76 4.48 14.57
CA SER A 29 -50.57 4.31 13.69
C SER A 29 -49.32 4.66 14.47
N SER A 30 -48.64 3.68 14.99
CA SER A 30 -47.22 3.73 15.31
C SER A 30 -46.51 3.10 14.11
N ASP A 31 -46.08 3.96 13.20
CA ASP A 31 -45.12 3.66 12.16
C ASP A 31 -43.80 3.35 12.83
N SER A 32 -43.59 2.08 13.14
CA SER A 32 -42.28 1.58 13.54
C SER A 32 -41.50 1.40 12.26
N GLY A 33 -40.92 2.49 11.79
CA GLY A 33 -39.89 2.45 10.79
C GLY A 33 -38.75 1.61 11.33
N ASP A 34 -38.73 0.36 10.93
CA ASP A 34 -37.54 -0.49 11.01
C ASP A 34 -36.52 0.09 10.01
N SER A 35 -35.80 1.13 10.47
CA SER A 35 -34.63 1.58 9.77
C SER A 35 -33.58 0.49 9.98
N ALA A 36 -33.51 -0.48 9.05
CA ALA A 36 -32.32 -1.29 8.91
C ALA A 36 -31.15 -0.28 8.88
N ALA A 37 -30.29 -0.32 9.90
CA ALA A 37 -29.06 0.46 9.89
C ALA A 37 -28.29 -0.01 8.66
N GLU A 38 -28.13 0.89 7.69
CA GLU A 38 -27.31 0.64 6.51
C GLU A 38 -25.92 0.26 7.02
N GLU A 39 -25.46 -0.95 6.70
CA GLU A 39 -24.13 -1.39 7.13
C GLU A 39 -23.10 -0.40 6.55
N ALA A 40 -22.22 0.11 7.41
CA ALA A 40 -21.19 1.05 7.00
C ALA A 40 -20.30 0.40 5.93
N PHE A 41 -19.95 1.15 4.89
CA PHE A 41 -19.03 0.71 3.84
C PHE A 41 -17.72 0.22 4.46
N THR A 42 -17.19 -0.91 4.00
CA THR A 42 -15.87 -1.41 4.41
C THR A 42 -14.85 -1.08 3.34
N PHE A 43 -13.91 -0.22 3.68
CA PHE A 43 -12.82 0.20 2.80
C PHE A 43 -11.62 -0.75 2.93
N LYS A 44 -11.29 -1.46 1.84
CA LYS A 44 -10.21 -2.44 1.78
C LYS A 44 -8.92 -1.79 1.26
N HIS A 45 -8.05 -1.42 2.17
CA HIS A 45 -6.75 -0.81 1.89
C HIS A 45 -5.71 -1.88 1.54
N GLY A 46 -5.27 -1.96 0.27
CA GLY A 46 -4.19 -2.84 -0.18
C GLY A 46 -2.82 -2.21 0.00
N TYR A 47 -1.92 -2.88 0.73
CA TYR A 47 -0.58 -2.37 1.05
C TYR A 47 0.49 -3.46 1.06
N ASP A 48 1.75 -3.07 0.80
CA ASP A 48 2.93 -3.88 1.07
C ASP A 48 3.26 -3.81 2.58
N LYS A 49 3.33 -4.95 3.25
CA LYS A 49 3.63 -5.03 4.70
C LYS A 49 5.12 -4.89 5.04
N ASP A 50 5.99 -4.77 4.03
CA ASP A 50 7.44 -4.67 4.17
C ASP A 50 8.01 -3.39 3.51
N PHE A 51 7.19 -2.32 3.43
CA PHE A 51 7.55 -1.01 2.85
C PHE A 51 7.53 0.13 3.90
N PRO A 52 8.41 0.08 4.92
CA PRO A 52 8.51 1.15 5.92
C PRO A 52 9.08 2.43 5.28
N PRO A 53 8.68 3.62 5.79
CA PRO A 53 7.79 3.86 6.93
C PRO A 53 6.31 4.03 6.52
N TYR A 54 5.92 3.71 5.28
CA TYR A 54 4.55 3.89 4.78
C TYR A 54 3.60 2.79 5.26
N SER A 55 4.02 1.52 5.15
CA SER A 55 3.24 0.37 5.60
C SER A 55 4.17 -0.79 5.95
N TYR A 56 4.13 -1.27 7.18
CA TYR A 56 5.01 -2.34 7.66
C TYR A 56 4.46 -2.99 8.93
N ILE A 57 5.07 -4.12 9.32
CA ILE A 57 4.78 -4.75 10.59
C ILE A 57 5.67 -4.11 11.67
N GLY A 58 5.05 -3.53 12.68
CA GLY A 58 5.72 -2.94 13.83
C GLY A 58 6.34 -3.96 14.77
N ASP A 59 7.11 -3.48 15.75
CA ASP A 59 7.76 -4.34 16.76
C ASP A 59 6.76 -5.11 17.63
N ASP A 60 5.52 -4.66 17.70
CA ASP A 60 4.39 -5.31 18.40
C ASP A 60 3.70 -6.39 17.56
N GLY A 61 4.09 -6.55 16.28
CA GLY A 61 3.52 -7.50 15.34
C GLY A 61 2.26 -7.00 14.62
N GLU A 62 1.81 -5.77 14.91
CA GLU A 62 0.68 -5.14 14.25
C GLU A 62 1.11 -4.35 13.01
N THR A 63 0.21 -4.19 12.06
CA THR A 63 0.48 -3.36 10.88
C THR A 63 0.41 -1.88 11.25
N THR A 64 1.43 -1.13 10.87
CA THR A 64 1.58 0.30 11.12
C THR A 64 2.22 1.00 9.92
N GLY A 65 2.42 2.29 10.01
CA GLY A 65 3.03 3.13 8.99
C GLY A 65 2.14 4.31 8.63
N PHE A 66 2.74 5.30 7.98
CA PHE A 66 2.05 6.56 7.66
C PHE A 66 0.79 6.32 6.82
N ASP A 67 0.89 5.52 5.76
CA ASP A 67 -0.25 5.24 4.86
C ASP A 67 -1.35 4.45 5.57
N VAL A 68 -0.98 3.52 6.45
CA VAL A 68 -1.93 2.73 7.25
C VAL A 68 -2.70 3.63 8.20
N GLU A 69 -2.01 4.48 8.97
CA GLU A 69 -2.66 5.40 9.92
C GLU A 69 -3.50 6.46 9.20
N LEU A 70 -3.04 6.93 8.04
CA LEU A 70 -3.78 7.91 7.24
C LEU A 70 -5.05 7.28 6.63
N ALA A 71 -4.99 6.03 6.14
CA ALA A 71 -6.15 5.30 5.65
C ALA A 71 -7.19 5.05 6.76
N GLN A 72 -6.73 4.71 7.97
CA GLN A 72 -7.61 4.60 9.14
C GLN A 72 -8.29 5.92 9.47
N ALA A 73 -7.55 7.05 9.42
CA ALA A 73 -8.12 8.37 9.66
C ALA A 73 -9.14 8.78 8.58
N VAL A 74 -8.91 8.41 7.30
CA VAL A 74 -9.88 8.59 6.21
C VAL A 74 -11.16 7.81 6.47
N CYS A 75 -11.05 6.54 6.92
CA CYS A 75 -12.21 5.72 7.26
C CYS A 75 -12.97 6.30 8.45
N GLU A 76 -12.29 6.74 9.51
CA GLU A 76 -12.91 7.38 10.67
C GLU A 76 -13.69 8.63 10.25
N LEU A 77 -13.09 9.50 9.42
CA LEU A 77 -13.73 10.73 8.96
C LEU A 77 -14.98 10.47 8.13
N ASN A 78 -14.97 9.42 7.29
CA ASN A 78 -16.09 9.07 6.41
C ASN A 78 -17.12 8.14 7.07
N GLY A 79 -16.88 7.65 8.29
CA GLY A 79 -17.74 6.67 8.96
C GLY A 79 -17.69 5.28 8.31
N TRP A 80 -16.56 4.91 7.71
CA TRP A 80 -16.33 3.61 7.08
C TRP A 80 -15.66 2.63 8.03
N ASN A 81 -15.86 1.34 7.79
CA ASN A 81 -15.05 0.30 8.40
C ASN A 81 -13.70 0.21 7.67
N TYR A 82 -12.60 0.16 8.39
CA TYR A 82 -11.27 -0.06 7.84
C TYR A 82 -10.95 -1.55 7.79
N GLU A 83 -10.50 -2.03 6.63
CA GLU A 83 -9.94 -3.37 6.45
C GLU A 83 -8.58 -3.24 5.75
N GLY A 84 -7.49 -3.49 6.51
CA GLY A 84 -6.14 -3.53 5.97
C GLY A 84 -5.85 -4.88 5.33
N VAL A 85 -5.47 -4.90 4.06
CA VAL A 85 -5.16 -6.11 3.28
C VAL A 85 -3.70 -6.08 2.86
N ALA A 86 -2.87 -6.89 3.53
CA ALA A 86 -1.49 -7.08 3.11
C ALA A 86 -1.44 -7.89 1.82
N ILE A 87 -0.84 -7.33 0.79
CA ILE A 87 -0.76 -7.96 -0.55
C ILE A 87 0.69 -8.28 -0.90
N ASN A 88 0.88 -9.22 -1.83
CA ASN A 88 2.15 -9.33 -2.54
C ASN A 88 2.23 -8.17 -3.54
N TRP A 89 3.32 -7.39 -3.50
CA TRP A 89 3.45 -6.20 -4.33
C TRP A 89 3.39 -6.48 -5.84
N ASP A 90 3.88 -7.64 -6.27
CA ASP A 90 3.80 -8.07 -7.67
C ASP A 90 2.35 -8.36 -8.12
N ALA A 91 1.45 -8.65 -7.18
CA ALA A 91 0.05 -8.98 -7.46
C ALA A 91 -0.90 -7.78 -7.32
N LYS A 92 -0.42 -6.58 -6.96
CA LYS A 92 -1.23 -5.41 -6.62
C LYS A 92 -2.32 -5.06 -7.63
N ASP A 93 -1.97 -5.11 -8.92
CA ASP A 93 -2.90 -4.78 -10.00
C ASP A 93 -4.04 -5.82 -10.08
N ALA A 94 -3.70 -7.11 -9.99
CA ALA A 94 -4.69 -8.20 -10.01
C ALA A 94 -5.59 -8.19 -8.76
N GLU A 95 -5.04 -7.87 -7.58
CA GLU A 95 -5.83 -7.74 -6.35
C GLU A 95 -6.82 -6.57 -6.44
N LEU A 96 -6.41 -5.45 -7.03
CA LEU A 96 -7.30 -4.30 -7.27
C LEU A 96 -8.40 -4.65 -8.30
N GLU A 97 -8.02 -5.25 -9.44
CA GLU A 97 -8.96 -5.62 -10.51
C GLU A 97 -10.00 -6.66 -10.03
N SER A 98 -9.60 -7.60 -9.17
CA SER A 98 -10.50 -8.62 -8.63
C SER A 98 -11.48 -8.09 -7.57
N GLY A 99 -11.26 -6.88 -7.03
CA GLY A 99 -12.02 -6.33 -5.90
C GLY A 99 -11.63 -6.92 -4.53
N SER A 100 -10.50 -7.63 -4.44
CA SER A 100 -9.93 -8.06 -3.16
C SER A 100 -9.51 -6.85 -2.32
N ILE A 101 -9.09 -5.76 -2.97
CA ILE A 101 -8.79 -4.46 -2.39
C ILE A 101 -9.56 -3.36 -3.14
N ASP A 102 -9.76 -2.21 -2.49
CA ASP A 102 -10.42 -1.04 -3.08
C ASP A 102 -9.42 -0.01 -3.57
N CYS A 103 -8.22 -0.02 -3.05
CA CYS A 103 -7.12 0.84 -3.49
C CYS A 103 -5.76 0.18 -3.29
N ILE A 104 -4.76 0.66 -4.03
CA ILE A 104 -3.33 0.44 -3.79
C ILE A 104 -2.79 1.69 -3.09
N TRP A 105 -2.39 1.56 -1.83
CA TRP A 105 -1.90 2.68 -1.03
C TRP A 105 -0.75 2.25 -0.13
N SER A 106 0.49 2.41 -0.59
CA SER A 106 1.73 1.97 0.05
C SER A 106 2.93 2.64 -0.64
N GLY A 107 3.05 3.98 -0.50
CA GLY A 107 4.06 4.72 -1.25
C GLY A 107 3.94 4.47 -2.77
N PHE A 108 2.72 4.52 -3.32
CA PHE A 108 2.49 4.10 -4.69
C PHE A 108 2.76 5.23 -5.68
N THR A 109 3.80 5.06 -6.49
CA THR A 109 4.24 6.07 -7.46
C THR A 109 3.27 6.23 -8.61
N LYS A 110 2.81 7.45 -8.83
CA LYS A 110 2.10 7.87 -10.04
C LYS A 110 3.13 8.17 -11.13
N SER A 111 3.50 7.16 -11.92
CA SER A 111 4.38 7.31 -13.07
C SER A 111 3.59 7.52 -14.38
N PRO A 112 4.20 8.06 -15.45
CA PRO A 112 3.55 8.20 -16.76
C PRO A 112 2.98 6.88 -17.30
N ASP A 113 3.67 5.76 -17.08
CA ASP A 113 3.27 4.43 -17.55
C ASP A 113 2.10 3.86 -16.75
N ARG A 114 1.96 4.28 -15.49
CA ARG A 114 0.86 3.88 -14.60
C ARG A 114 -0.33 4.83 -14.69
N GLU A 115 -0.12 6.08 -15.13
CA GLU A 115 -1.16 7.10 -15.12
C GLU A 115 -2.46 6.66 -15.82
N PRO A 116 -2.45 6.00 -16.99
CA PRO A 116 -3.68 5.56 -17.67
C PRO A 116 -4.35 4.31 -17.05
N LYS A 117 -3.69 3.62 -16.13
CA LYS A 117 -4.15 2.34 -15.58
C LYS A 117 -5.04 2.48 -14.34
N PHE A 118 -5.02 3.64 -13.68
CA PHE A 118 -5.70 3.88 -12.42
C PHE A 118 -6.46 5.20 -12.41
N ALA A 119 -7.52 5.28 -11.61
CA ALA A 119 -8.05 6.55 -11.13
C ALA A 119 -7.19 6.97 -9.93
N TRP A 120 -6.40 8.04 -10.07
CA TRP A 120 -5.45 8.47 -9.05
C TRP A 120 -6.04 9.50 -8.10
N SER A 121 -5.65 9.41 -6.83
CA SER A 121 -5.82 10.52 -5.90
C SER A 121 -4.94 11.71 -6.30
N ASP A 122 -5.14 12.84 -5.63
CA ASP A 122 -4.13 13.91 -5.59
C ASP A 122 -2.85 13.36 -4.92
N PRO A 123 -1.66 13.77 -5.35
CA PRO A 123 -0.42 13.38 -4.69
C PRO A 123 -0.37 13.85 -3.23
N TYR A 124 0.05 12.98 -2.33
CA TYR A 124 0.17 13.31 -0.90
C TYR A 124 1.61 13.39 -0.41
N SER A 125 2.56 12.79 -1.13
CA SER A 125 3.99 12.80 -0.79
C SER A 125 4.85 12.89 -2.04
N VAL A 126 6.06 13.42 -1.89
CA VAL A 126 7.12 13.33 -2.89
C VAL A 126 8.18 12.33 -2.44
N ASN A 127 8.91 11.75 -3.39
CA ASN A 127 10.01 10.84 -3.11
C ASN A 127 11.13 11.01 -4.15
N THR A 128 12.29 10.47 -3.82
CA THR A 128 13.45 10.41 -4.71
C THR A 128 13.99 8.99 -4.70
N ILE A 129 14.29 8.42 -5.87
CA ILE A 129 15.04 7.18 -6.00
C ILE A 129 16.52 7.51 -6.01
N LYS A 130 17.28 6.86 -5.14
CA LYS A 130 18.75 6.95 -5.07
C LYS A 130 19.39 5.57 -5.13
N ILE A 131 20.70 5.57 -5.33
CA ILE A 131 21.51 4.36 -5.19
C ILE A 131 22.09 4.32 -3.78
N MET A 132 21.72 3.27 -3.04
CA MET A 132 22.27 2.95 -1.73
C MET A 132 23.46 2.01 -1.88
N ILE A 133 24.52 2.28 -1.13
CA ILE A 133 25.78 1.54 -1.10
C ILE A 133 26.23 1.32 0.36
N LEU A 134 27.27 0.53 0.57
CA LEU A 134 27.96 0.52 1.86
C LEU A 134 28.85 1.75 2.00
N GLU A 135 28.92 2.32 3.21
CA GLU A 135 29.93 3.33 3.56
C GLU A 135 31.34 2.83 3.23
N GLY A 136 32.16 3.69 2.65
CA GLY A 136 33.51 3.32 2.26
C GLY A 136 33.62 2.48 0.99
N SER A 137 32.49 2.20 0.31
CA SER A 137 32.51 1.58 -1.04
C SER A 137 33.34 2.41 -2.01
N ASP A 138 33.93 1.74 -3.02
CA ASP A 138 34.62 2.39 -4.13
C ASP A 138 33.66 3.02 -5.16
N ILE A 139 32.37 2.71 -5.07
CA ILE A 139 31.32 3.31 -5.90
C ILE A 139 31.05 4.73 -5.40
N LYS A 140 31.25 5.75 -6.24
CA LYS A 140 31.06 7.16 -5.90
C LYS A 140 30.05 7.87 -6.80
N THR A 141 29.85 7.35 -7.99
CA THR A 141 28.94 7.91 -9.01
C THR A 141 28.16 6.78 -9.67
N SER A 142 27.10 7.10 -10.38
CA SER A 142 26.32 6.14 -11.17
C SER A 142 27.18 5.42 -12.22
N ALA A 143 28.23 6.06 -12.75
CA ALA A 143 29.14 5.43 -13.71
C ALA A 143 29.94 4.27 -13.10
N ASP A 144 30.20 4.28 -11.80
CA ASP A 144 30.95 3.23 -11.10
C ASP A 144 30.10 1.95 -10.89
N LEU A 145 28.80 2.01 -11.20
CA LEU A 145 27.91 0.83 -11.19
C LEU A 145 28.19 -0.13 -12.35
N ALA A 146 28.98 0.29 -13.36
CA ALA A 146 29.39 -0.59 -14.45
C ALA A 146 30.13 -1.82 -13.92
N GLY A 147 29.62 -3.00 -14.28
CA GLY A 147 30.15 -4.29 -13.80
C GLY A 147 29.82 -4.64 -12.36
N LYS A 148 28.97 -3.86 -11.67
CA LYS A 148 28.50 -4.13 -10.31
C LYS A 148 27.17 -4.90 -10.31
N LYS A 149 26.90 -5.56 -9.21
CA LYS A 149 25.62 -6.22 -8.96
C LYS A 149 24.68 -5.23 -8.24
N VAL A 150 23.58 -4.88 -8.88
CA VAL A 150 22.62 -3.90 -8.35
C VAL A 150 21.31 -4.59 -8.02
N GLY A 151 20.79 -4.35 -6.82
CA GLY A 151 19.50 -4.85 -6.34
C GLY A 151 18.40 -3.79 -6.46
N VAL A 152 17.15 -4.25 -6.50
CA VAL A 152 15.95 -3.43 -6.43
C VAL A 152 14.80 -4.26 -5.86
N GLN A 153 13.81 -3.64 -5.22
CA GLN A 153 12.56 -4.36 -4.96
C GLN A 153 11.78 -4.50 -6.27
N GLY A 154 11.24 -5.70 -6.53
CA GLY A 154 10.46 -6.00 -7.73
C GLY A 154 9.19 -5.16 -7.83
N SER A 155 8.73 -4.89 -9.06
CA SER A 155 7.48 -4.18 -9.37
C SER A 155 7.35 -2.77 -8.77
N THR A 156 8.49 -2.16 -8.38
CA THR A 156 8.58 -0.77 -7.91
C THR A 156 8.86 0.19 -9.07
N SER A 157 8.68 1.48 -8.83
CA SER A 157 9.09 2.55 -9.75
C SER A 157 10.59 2.57 -9.99
N ALA A 158 11.40 2.21 -9.00
CA ALA A 158 12.86 2.10 -9.14
C ALA A 158 13.26 1.04 -10.18
N GLN A 159 12.60 -0.14 -10.16
CA GLN A 159 12.79 -1.14 -11.22
C GLN A 159 12.33 -0.60 -12.57
N GLU A 160 11.13 -0.05 -12.62
CA GLU A 160 10.51 0.48 -13.84
C GLU A 160 11.40 1.55 -14.49
N MET A 161 11.91 2.50 -13.70
CA MET A 161 12.84 3.54 -14.14
C MET A 161 14.12 2.97 -14.75
N LEU A 162 14.72 1.97 -14.11
CA LEU A 162 15.97 1.35 -14.60
C LEU A 162 15.75 0.47 -15.84
N GLU A 163 14.55 -0.08 -16.04
CA GLU A 163 14.22 -0.89 -17.23
C GLU A 163 13.64 -0.06 -18.38
N THR A 164 13.24 1.20 -18.12
CA THR A 164 12.67 2.09 -19.15
C THR A 164 13.78 2.68 -20.03
N PRO A 165 13.60 2.70 -21.37
CA PRO A 165 14.57 3.31 -22.29
C PRO A 165 14.87 4.77 -21.96
N ASN A 166 16.13 5.18 -22.09
CA ASN A 166 16.54 6.58 -21.86
C ASN A 166 15.77 7.59 -22.73
N ALA A 167 15.37 7.18 -23.96
CA ALA A 167 14.57 8.02 -24.85
C ALA A 167 13.15 8.29 -24.31
N GLU A 168 12.67 7.48 -23.37
CA GLU A 168 11.38 7.59 -22.70
C GLU A 168 11.52 8.15 -21.27
N GLY A 169 12.71 8.65 -20.92
CA GLY A 169 12.98 9.26 -19.60
C GLY A 169 13.49 8.29 -18.55
N GLY A 170 13.77 7.03 -18.91
CA GLY A 170 14.31 6.02 -18.01
C GLY A 170 15.84 5.99 -17.94
N ALA A 171 16.38 4.95 -17.33
CA ALA A 171 17.81 4.75 -17.12
C ALA A 171 18.31 3.35 -17.59
N GLU A 172 17.69 2.80 -18.64
CA GLU A 172 18.02 1.48 -19.20
C GLU A 172 19.49 1.37 -19.61
N ASP A 173 20.07 2.44 -20.16
CA ASP A 173 21.49 2.44 -20.56
C ASP A 173 22.42 2.30 -19.35
N LEU A 174 22.08 2.86 -18.20
CA LEU A 174 22.80 2.64 -16.95
C LEU A 174 22.64 1.17 -16.50
N MET A 175 21.41 0.68 -16.45
CA MET A 175 21.11 -0.69 -16.04
C MET A 175 21.85 -1.73 -16.90
N LYS A 176 21.98 -1.51 -18.20
CA LYS A 176 22.73 -2.40 -19.13
C LYS A 176 24.23 -2.48 -18.83
N THR A 177 24.78 -1.54 -18.04
CA THR A 177 26.19 -1.60 -17.61
C THR A 177 26.42 -2.53 -16.42
N PHE A 178 25.38 -2.90 -15.67
CA PHE A 178 25.48 -3.72 -14.47
C PHE A 178 25.98 -5.14 -14.82
N ALA A 179 26.70 -5.77 -13.89
CA ALA A 179 27.04 -7.19 -14.01
C ALA A 179 25.79 -8.07 -13.84
N SER A 180 24.91 -7.68 -12.92
CA SER A 180 23.58 -8.26 -12.75
C SER A 180 22.62 -7.22 -12.16
N PHE A 181 21.32 -7.40 -12.43
CA PHE A 181 20.24 -6.63 -11.88
C PHE A 181 19.29 -7.59 -11.16
N GLU A 182 19.35 -7.57 -9.81
CA GLU A 182 18.69 -8.55 -8.96
C GLU A 182 17.38 -7.98 -8.39
N LYS A 183 16.28 -8.73 -8.56
CA LYS A 183 14.97 -8.33 -8.05
C LYS A 183 14.68 -9.06 -6.76
N TYR A 184 14.34 -8.31 -5.73
CA TYR A 184 14.02 -8.79 -4.39
C TYR A 184 12.53 -8.63 -4.08
N ASP A 185 12.00 -9.49 -3.23
CA ASP A 185 10.62 -9.37 -2.77
C ASP A 185 10.44 -8.12 -1.88
N THR A 186 11.49 -7.75 -1.11
CA THR A 186 11.48 -6.59 -0.20
C THR A 186 12.83 -5.88 -0.16
N TYR A 187 12.83 -4.57 0.14
CA TYR A 187 14.07 -3.83 0.38
C TYR A 187 14.84 -4.32 1.60
N THR A 188 14.17 -4.85 2.62
CA THR A 188 14.84 -5.44 3.80
C THR A 188 15.75 -6.60 3.40
N VAL A 189 15.30 -7.47 2.49
CA VAL A 189 16.13 -8.57 1.97
C VAL A 189 17.29 -8.04 1.13
N ALA A 190 17.04 -7.06 0.26
CA ALA A 190 18.09 -6.43 -0.54
C ALA A 190 19.18 -5.78 0.33
N VAL A 191 18.80 -5.07 1.40
CA VAL A 191 19.73 -4.45 2.36
C VAL A 191 20.58 -5.51 3.08
N ASN A 192 20.00 -6.63 3.46
CA ASN A 192 20.75 -7.74 4.05
C ASN A 192 21.79 -8.31 3.08
N ASP A 193 21.45 -8.46 1.81
CA ASP A 193 22.37 -8.93 0.77
C ASP A 193 23.46 -7.90 0.46
N LEU A 194 23.14 -6.60 0.48
CA LEU A 194 24.13 -5.52 0.38
C LEU A 194 25.14 -5.60 1.56
N LYS A 195 24.65 -5.76 2.78
CA LYS A 195 25.48 -5.89 3.98
C LYS A 195 26.36 -7.16 3.95
N ALA A 196 25.86 -8.23 3.36
CA ALA A 196 26.61 -9.49 3.19
C ALA A 196 27.61 -9.43 2.02
N GLY A 197 27.58 -8.38 1.19
CA GLY A 197 28.41 -8.27 -0.01
C GLY A 197 27.96 -9.21 -1.16
N ALA A 198 26.73 -9.67 -1.12
CA ALA A 198 26.15 -10.47 -2.20
C ALA A 198 25.81 -9.58 -3.42
N ILE A 199 25.41 -8.33 -3.16
CA ILE A 199 25.26 -7.24 -4.15
C ILE A 199 26.11 -6.04 -3.72
N ASP A 200 26.34 -5.11 -4.66
CA ASP A 200 27.21 -3.95 -4.48
C ASP A 200 26.43 -2.67 -4.20
N ALA A 201 25.18 -2.58 -4.66
CA ALA A 201 24.32 -1.40 -4.54
C ALA A 201 22.84 -1.77 -4.63
N ILE A 202 21.96 -0.86 -4.20
CA ILE A 202 20.50 -0.98 -4.29
C ILE A 202 19.92 0.31 -4.87
N ALA A 203 19.04 0.22 -5.87
CA ALA A 203 18.18 1.34 -6.23
C ALA A 203 16.95 1.34 -5.29
N ILE A 204 16.77 2.41 -4.52
CA ILE A 204 15.82 2.44 -3.41
C ILE A 204 15.18 3.82 -3.25
N ASP A 205 13.96 3.84 -2.78
CA ASP A 205 13.25 5.02 -2.29
C ASP A 205 14.00 5.62 -1.09
N VAL A 206 14.29 6.92 -1.14
CA VAL A 206 15.07 7.59 -0.07
C VAL A 206 14.36 7.45 1.27
N THR A 207 13.05 7.61 1.30
CA THR A 207 12.27 7.49 2.53
C THR A 207 12.35 6.10 3.17
N THR A 208 12.28 5.05 2.35
CA THR A 208 12.47 3.65 2.81
C THR A 208 13.93 3.39 3.19
N GLY A 209 14.86 3.93 2.41
CA GLY A 209 16.29 3.82 2.70
C GLY A 209 16.69 4.52 4.00
N ASP A 210 16.17 5.70 4.28
CA ASP A 210 16.38 6.43 5.53
C ASP A 210 15.87 5.60 6.72
N TYR A 211 14.69 4.99 6.59
CA TYR A 211 14.22 4.06 7.62
C TYR A 211 15.18 2.87 7.80
N GLN A 212 15.68 2.26 6.70
CA GLN A 212 16.65 1.17 6.80
C GLN A 212 17.97 1.63 7.50
N MET A 213 18.41 2.88 7.26
CA MET A 213 19.58 3.45 7.94
C MET A 213 19.37 3.63 9.46
N THR A 214 18.13 3.76 9.94
CA THR A 214 17.86 3.75 11.39
C THR A 214 18.06 2.39 12.04
N LYS A 215 18.01 1.31 11.26
CA LYS A 215 18.10 -0.09 11.72
C LYS A 215 19.46 -0.72 11.41
N VAL A 216 20.15 -0.25 10.36
CA VAL A 216 21.37 -0.86 9.81
C VAL A 216 22.44 0.21 9.61
N GLU A 217 23.52 0.12 10.39
CA GLU A 217 24.66 1.06 10.28
C GLU A 217 25.50 0.78 9.03
N GLY A 218 26.22 1.80 8.56
CA GLY A 218 27.20 1.71 7.47
C GLY A 218 26.57 1.62 6.08
N LEU A 219 25.39 2.20 5.92
CA LEU A 219 24.74 2.46 4.64
C LEU A 219 24.93 3.93 4.25
N ALA A 220 25.05 4.23 2.96
CA ALA A 220 25.16 5.57 2.40
C ALA A 220 24.46 5.64 1.05
N TYR A 221 24.17 6.84 0.57
CA TYR A 221 23.70 7.07 -0.79
C TYR A 221 24.82 7.62 -1.67
N LEU A 222 24.69 7.42 -2.98
CA LEU A 222 25.33 8.29 -3.94
C LEU A 222 24.67 9.68 -3.90
N ASP A 223 25.44 10.72 -4.22
CA ASP A 223 24.90 12.08 -4.27
C ASP A 223 23.88 12.27 -5.40
N GLU A 224 24.01 11.50 -6.48
CA GLU A 224 23.17 11.56 -7.67
C GLU A 224 21.78 10.95 -7.39
N ASP A 225 20.73 11.63 -7.87
CA ASP A 225 19.39 11.09 -7.90
C ASP A 225 19.20 10.21 -9.15
N VAL A 226 18.50 9.10 -9.02
CA VAL A 226 18.05 8.31 -10.18
C VAL A 226 16.83 9.01 -10.80
N CYS A 227 15.82 9.31 -10.00
CA CYS A 227 14.66 10.12 -10.40
C CYS A 227 13.94 10.71 -9.18
N GLN A 228 13.07 11.68 -9.46
CA GLN A 228 12.10 12.20 -8.50
C GLN A 228 10.70 11.72 -8.90
N GLU A 229 9.86 11.47 -7.91
CA GLU A 229 8.53 10.93 -8.12
C GLU A 229 7.53 11.47 -7.09
N VAL A 230 6.24 11.20 -7.33
CA VAL A 230 5.17 11.54 -6.41
C VAL A 230 4.39 10.29 -6.04
N TYR A 231 3.97 10.20 -4.78
CA TYR A 231 3.09 9.14 -4.31
C TYR A 231 1.64 9.61 -4.30
N ALA A 232 0.78 8.73 -4.81
CA ALA A 232 -0.66 8.89 -4.83
C ALA A 232 -1.35 7.54 -4.60
N ILE A 233 -2.64 7.54 -4.38
CA ILE A 233 -3.43 6.34 -4.17
C ILE A 233 -4.01 5.91 -5.51
N GLY A 234 -3.84 4.64 -5.88
CA GLY A 234 -4.40 4.06 -7.10
C GLY A 234 -5.72 3.34 -6.84
N PHE A 235 -6.76 3.71 -7.59
CA PHE A 235 -8.08 3.06 -7.58
C PHE A 235 -8.35 2.43 -8.95
N ARG A 236 -9.35 1.54 -9.06
CA ARG A 236 -9.84 1.11 -10.37
C ARG A 236 -10.28 2.32 -11.20
N THR A 237 -10.11 2.26 -12.51
CA THR A 237 -10.34 3.42 -13.41
C THR A 237 -11.76 3.98 -13.35
N ASP A 238 -12.75 3.16 -12.98
CA ASP A 238 -14.16 3.51 -12.85
C ASP A 238 -14.58 3.86 -11.41
N ASP A 239 -13.73 3.62 -10.40
CA ASP A 239 -14.01 3.97 -8.99
C ASP A 239 -13.74 5.45 -8.66
N THR A 240 -14.13 6.34 -9.57
CA THR A 240 -13.86 7.79 -9.45
C THR A 240 -14.60 8.43 -8.28
N GLU A 241 -15.77 7.93 -7.91
CA GLU A 241 -16.52 8.43 -6.75
C GLU A 241 -15.79 8.11 -5.43
N LEU A 242 -15.31 6.88 -5.27
CA LEU A 242 -14.53 6.48 -4.09
C LEU A 242 -13.23 7.29 -4.00
N ARG A 243 -12.51 7.45 -5.13
CA ARG A 243 -11.32 8.29 -5.24
C ARG A 243 -11.60 9.72 -4.79
N ASP A 244 -12.70 10.32 -5.24
CA ASP A 244 -13.07 11.70 -4.91
C ASP A 244 -13.43 11.86 -3.42
N GLN A 245 -14.07 10.85 -2.82
CA GLN A 245 -14.36 10.82 -1.39
C GLN A 245 -13.05 10.73 -0.57
N VAL A 246 -12.10 9.89 -0.98
CA VAL A 246 -10.78 9.80 -0.33
C VAL A 246 -10.01 11.10 -0.49
N ASN A 247 -9.98 11.73 -1.67
CA ASN A 247 -9.35 13.03 -1.88
C ASN A 247 -9.93 14.12 -0.97
N ALA A 248 -11.24 14.19 -0.83
CA ALA A 248 -11.90 15.15 0.07
C ALA A 248 -11.51 14.91 1.52
N ALA A 249 -11.43 13.64 1.93
CA ALA A 249 -10.98 13.28 3.28
C ALA A 249 -9.52 13.65 3.52
N LEU A 250 -8.60 13.34 2.60
CA LEU A 250 -7.18 13.71 2.69
C LEU A 250 -7.01 15.22 2.85
N LYS A 251 -7.72 16.01 2.04
CA LYS A 251 -7.70 17.47 2.15
C LYS A 251 -8.18 17.94 3.51
N THR A 252 -9.28 17.38 4.01
CA THR A 252 -9.81 17.71 5.35
C THR A 252 -8.81 17.36 6.45
N LEU A 253 -8.15 16.19 6.35
CA LEU A 253 -7.15 15.75 7.33
C LEU A 253 -5.88 16.62 7.30
N ALA A 254 -5.49 17.13 6.14
CA ALA A 254 -4.42 18.11 6.00
C ALA A 254 -4.81 19.46 6.62
N GLU A 255 -6.01 19.98 6.30
CA GLU A 255 -6.50 21.28 6.78
C GLU A 255 -6.74 21.31 8.30
N ASN A 256 -7.19 20.19 8.90
CA ASN A 256 -7.48 20.12 10.34
C ASN A 256 -6.27 19.71 11.20
N GLY A 257 -5.12 19.44 10.59
CA GLY A 257 -3.87 19.10 11.25
C GLY A 257 -3.72 17.61 11.64
N LYS A 258 -4.67 16.75 11.27
CA LYS A 258 -4.57 15.31 11.59
C LYS A 258 -3.49 14.63 10.76
N MET A 259 -3.34 15.00 9.48
CA MET A 259 -2.25 14.49 8.64
C MET A 259 -0.87 14.91 9.19
N ASP A 260 -0.75 16.15 9.69
CA ASP A 260 0.44 16.66 10.36
C ASP A 260 0.76 15.84 11.63
N GLU A 261 -0.23 15.60 12.50
CA GLU A 261 -0.08 14.78 13.70
C GLU A 261 0.44 13.36 13.40
N ILE A 262 -0.11 12.73 12.34
CA ILE A 262 0.34 11.42 11.89
C ILE A 262 1.76 11.51 11.32
N GLY A 263 2.03 12.47 10.45
CA GLY A 263 3.32 12.66 9.80
C GLY A 263 4.47 12.86 10.77
N GLN A 264 4.25 13.59 11.88
CA GLN A 264 5.28 13.81 12.92
C GLN A 264 5.78 12.52 13.60
N LYS A 265 5.07 11.41 13.47
CA LYS A 265 5.51 10.09 13.97
C LYS A 265 6.55 9.44 13.05
N TYR A 266 6.66 9.91 11.82
CA TYR A 266 7.49 9.36 10.74
C TYR A 266 8.46 10.41 10.19
N PRO A 267 9.54 10.73 10.92
CA PRO A 267 10.46 11.81 10.56
C PRO A 267 11.12 11.63 9.20
N GLU A 268 11.26 10.38 8.72
CA GLU A 268 11.87 10.04 7.43
C GLU A 268 11.06 10.56 6.23
N ILE A 269 9.75 10.80 6.40
CA ILE A 269 8.88 11.26 5.31
C ILE A 269 8.26 12.63 5.57
N TYR A 270 8.36 13.15 6.79
CA TYR A 270 7.60 14.35 7.21
C TYR A 270 7.77 15.53 6.26
N GLU A 271 9.01 15.85 5.92
CA GLU A 271 9.32 16.97 5.00
C GLU A 271 8.83 16.73 3.55
N ASN A 272 8.54 15.45 3.21
CA ASN A 272 8.11 15.05 1.87
C ASN A 272 6.57 15.06 1.70
N LEU A 273 5.81 15.32 2.77
CA LEU A 273 4.35 15.33 2.73
C LEU A 273 3.84 16.59 2.02
N SER A 274 3.57 16.48 0.73
CA SER A 274 3.26 17.61 -0.15
C SER A 274 1.93 18.30 0.15
N MET A 275 1.01 17.64 0.84
CA MET A 275 -0.28 18.25 1.23
C MET A 275 -0.19 19.17 2.45
N ILE A 276 0.89 19.10 3.22
CA ILE A 276 1.10 19.93 4.43
C ILE A 276 2.34 20.82 4.37
N ASN A 277 3.33 20.50 3.52
CA ASN A 277 4.63 21.20 3.44
C ASN A 277 4.82 21.97 2.11
N ASN A 278 3.74 22.44 1.48
CA ASN A 278 3.79 23.29 0.27
C ASN A 278 3.87 24.77 0.58
#